data_59e96fd65268d6cf08d8087116b3d795
#
_entry.id   59e96fd65268d6cf08d8087116b3d795
#
_cell.length_a   1.000
_cell.length_b   1.000
_cell.length_c   1.000
_cell.angle_alpha   90.00
_cell.angle_beta   90.00
_cell.angle_gamma   90.00
#
_symmetry.space_group_name_H-M   'P 1'
#
loop_
_entity.id
_entity.type
_entity.pdbx_description
1 polymer ?
#
loop_
_entity_poly.entity_id
_entity_poly.type
_entity_poly.pdbx_seq_one_letter_code
_entity_poly.pdbx_strand_id
1 'polypeptide(L)'
;MSSNRHDANHPSNPLSDDQTRAEVIDPAKQIAKVAHLQNVSGVFGWESCNDQGDPPYKGRVDMSFDVPAGVDHEAYFEQIAITMAAHGWSDGPPPGLRPFGRVIHEGGVMAVIGKSPGTRKDGSVELSGECRNMNDHHQSGRDEITGELRQ
;
A
#
# COMPACT_ATOMS: atom_id res chain seq x y z
N MET A 1 -31.68 4.80 -8.08
CA MET A 1 -31.21 5.08 -7.58
C MET A 1 -29.97 5.45 -7.51
N SER A 2 -29.62 6.24 -7.57
CA SER A 2 -28.31 6.75 -7.61
C SER A 2 -27.52 6.49 -6.40
N SER A 3 -28.09 5.98 -5.43
CA SER A 3 -27.38 5.68 -4.20
C SER A 3 -26.24 4.70 -4.42
N ASN A 4 -26.22 4.04 -5.56
CA ASN A 4 -25.13 3.15 -5.84
C ASN A 4 -23.96 3.83 -6.40
N ARG A 5 -24.07 5.11 -6.69
CA ARG A 5 -23.00 5.81 -7.20
C ARG A 5 -21.93 5.85 -6.18
N HIS A 6 -20.72 5.71 -6.59
CA HIS A 6 -19.61 5.76 -5.68
C HIS A 6 -19.40 7.17 -5.22
N ASP A 7 -19.94 7.45 -4.08
CA ASP A 7 -19.67 8.70 -3.41
C ASP A 7 -18.47 8.44 -2.52
N ALA A 8 -17.33 9.06 -2.82
CA ALA A 8 -16.11 8.83 -2.07
C ALA A 8 -16.26 9.19 -0.60
N ASN A 9 -17.21 10.08 -0.26
CA ASN A 9 -17.41 10.48 1.12
C ASN A 9 -18.42 9.62 1.87
N HIS A 10 -19.04 8.67 1.18
CA HIS A 10 -20.09 7.84 1.79
C HIS A 10 -20.00 6.42 1.25
N PRO A 11 -18.95 5.68 1.63
CA PRO A 11 -18.78 4.32 1.13
C PRO A 11 -19.92 3.43 1.59
N SER A 12 -20.33 2.51 0.72
CA SER A 12 -21.45 1.63 1.03
C SER A 12 -21.10 0.53 2.00
N ASN A 13 -19.82 0.18 2.11
CA ASN A 13 -19.35 -0.87 3.01
C ASN A 13 -18.17 -0.35 3.83
N PRO A 14 -18.45 0.39 4.89
CA PRO A 14 -17.37 0.92 5.72
C PRO A 14 -16.54 -0.20 6.36
N LEU A 15 -15.26 0.04 6.49
CA LEU A 15 -14.35 -0.87 7.18
C LEU A 15 -14.05 -0.35 8.57
N SER A 16 -13.89 -1.26 9.52
CA SER A 16 -13.41 -0.89 10.85
C SER A 16 -11.93 -0.50 10.78
N ASP A 17 -11.42 0.04 11.87
CA ASP A 17 -10.01 0.38 11.95
C ASP A 17 -9.14 -0.87 11.76
N ASP A 18 -9.49 -1.97 12.41
CA ASP A 18 -8.72 -3.21 12.27
C ASP A 18 -8.78 -3.74 10.84
N GLN A 19 -9.94 -3.68 10.21
CA GLN A 19 -10.06 -4.11 8.82
C GLN A 19 -9.25 -3.24 7.87
N THR A 20 -9.24 -1.94 8.12
CA THR A 20 -8.47 -1.00 7.30
C THR A 20 -6.96 -1.27 7.44
N ARG A 21 -6.49 -1.52 8.66
CA ARG A 21 -5.09 -1.88 8.87
C ARG A 21 -4.76 -3.18 8.15
N ALA A 22 -5.58 -4.19 8.32
CA ALA A 22 -5.32 -5.50 7.71
C ALA A 22 -5.32 -5.41 6.19
N GLU A 23 -6.15 -4.57 5.64
CA GLU A 23 -6.26 -4.43 4.18
C GLU A 23 -4.93 -4.09 3.52
N VAL A 24 -4.06 -3.33 4.19
CA VAL A 24 -2.77 -2.94 3.63
C VAL A 24 -1.59 -3.64 4.30
N ILE A 25 -1.70 -4.01 5.58
CA ILE A 25 -0.60 -4.68 6.26
C ILE A 25 -0.46 -6.14 5.80
N ASP A 26 -1.57 -6.84 5.63
CA ASP A 26 -1.51 -8.23 5.18
C ASP A 26 -0.87 -8.36 3.79
N PRO A 27 -1.27 -7.57 2.79
CA PRO A 27 -0.57 -7.65 1.50
C PRO A 27 0.88 -7.16 1.58
N ALA A 28 1.21 -6.20 2.45
CA ALA A 28 2.60 -5.80 2.61
C ALA A 28 3.44 -6.96 3.12
N LYS A 29 2.93 -7.71 4.11
CA LYS A 29 3.60 -8.90 4.61
C LYS A 29 3.75 -9.96 3.52
N GLN A 30 2.72 -10.13 2.70
CA GLN A 30 2.76 -11.09 1.61
C GLN A 30 3.86 -10.72 0.62
N ILE A 31 3.94 -9.46 0.22
CA ILE A 31 4.95 -9.02 -0.73
C ILE A 31 6.35 -9.24 -0.15
N ALA A 32 6.56 -8.82 1.09
CA ALA A 32 7.86 -8.97 1.74
C ALA A 32 8.30 -10.42 1.77
N LYS A 33 7.38 -11.32 2.07
CA LYS A 33 7.69 -12.75 2.20
C LYS A 33 7.86 -13.41 0.84
N VAL A 34 6.93 -13.21 -0.06
CA VAL A 34 6.91 -13.90 -1.36
C VAL A 34 8.03 -13.40 -2.25
N ALA A 35 8.30 -12.09 -2.26
CA ALA A 35 9.39 -11.54 -3.05
C ALA A 35 10.74 -11.58 -2.35
N HIS A 36 10.79 -12.13 -1.13
CA HIS A 36 12.02 -12.28 -0.35
C HIS A 36 12.77 -10.97 -0.16
N LEU A 37 12.03 -9.93 0.21
CA LEU A 37 12.64 -8.60 0.41
C LEU A 37 13.59 -8.61 1.60
N GLN A 38 14.71 -7.89 1.47
CA GLN A 38 15.77 -7.89 2.47
C GLN A 38 15.69 -6.64 3.35
N ASN A 39 15.90 -6.85 4.64
CA ASN A 39 15.97 -5.76 5.63
C ASN A 39 14.74 -4.86 5.58
N VAL A 40 13.57 -5.48 5.55
CA VAL A 40 12.30 -4.77 5.45
C VAL A 40 12.04 -3.94 6.69
N SER A 41 11.60 -2.71 6.49
CA SER A 41 11.08 -1.87 7.56
C SER A 41 9.85 -1.13 7.01
N GLY A 42 8.98 -0.68 7.89
CA GLY A 42 7.80 0.01 7.42
C GLY A 42 6.98 0.66 8.51
N VAL A 43 6.09 1.54 8.06
CA VAL A 43 5.16 2.24 8.93
C VAL A 43 3.77 2.16 8.31
N PHE A 44 2.77 2.14 9.19
CA PHE A 44 1.38 2.26 8.79
C PHE A 44 0.89 3.66 9.14
N GLY A 45 0.07 4.24 8.30
CA GLY A 45 -0.55 5.53 8.58
C GLY A 45 -1.95 5.59 8.01
N TRP A 46 -2.66 6.62 8.42
CA TRP A 46 -4.00 6.92 7.92
C TRP A 46 -3.90 8.08 6.95
N GLU A 47 -4.66 8.01 5.86
CA GLU A 47 -4.66 9.07 4.88
C GLU A 47 -6.10 9.42 4.50
N SER A 48 -6.45 10.71 4.66
CA SER A 48 -7.77 11.17 4.24
C SER A 48 -7.89 11.10 2.72
N CYS A 49 -9.04 10.69 2.25
CA CYS A 49 -9.31 10.61 0.83
C CYS A 49 -9.87 11.90 0.25
N ASN A 50 -10.04 12.92 1.09
CA ASN A 50 -10.43 14.23 0.58
C ASN A 50 -9.43 15.28 1.04
N ASP A 51 -9.52 16.48 0.49
CA ASP A 51 -8.51 17.50 0.71
C ASP A 51 -8.64 18.20 2.05
N GLN A 52 -9.62 17.85 2.84
CA GLN A 52 -9.92 18.54 4.09
C GLN A 52 -9.51 17.77 5.33
N GLY A 53 -8.92 16.59 5.16
CA GLY A 53 -8.53 15.77 6.29
C GLY A 53 -9.69 15.08 6.98
N ASP A 54 -10.83 15.01 6.33
CA ASP A 54 -12.04 14.40 6.88
C ASP A 54 -12.21 12.97 6.38
N PRO A 55 -13.06 12.15 7.04
CA PRO A 55 -13.39 10.83 6.49
C PRO A 55 -14.02 10.93 5.11
N PRO A 56 -13.89 9.89 4.27
CA PRO A 56 -13.34 8.59 4.63
C PRO A 56 -11.81 8.60 4.61
N TYR A 57 -11.24 7.65 5.36
CA TYR A 57 -9.80 7.43 5.39
C TYR A 57 -9.47 6.09 4.74
N LYS A 58 -8.25 6.01 4.24
CA LYS A 58 -7.66 4.75 3.79
C LYS A 58 -6.43 4.47 4.62
N GLY A 59 -6.06 3.19 4.67
CA GLY A 59 -4.79 2.81 5.26
C GLY A 59 -3.68 2.95 4.24
N ARG A 60 -2.49 3.20 4.74
CA ARG A 60 -1.30 3.31 3.92
C ARG A 60 -0.13 2.64 4.63
N VAL A 61 0.64 1.86 3.88
CA VAL A 61 1.89 1.28 4.38
C VAL A 61 3.02 1.79 3.51
N ASP A 62 4.05 2.34 4.14
CA ASP A 62 5.30 2.68 3.47
C ASP A 62 6.33 1.66 3.92
N MET A 63 6.75 0.79 3.00
CA MET A 63 7.67 -0.30 3.28
C MET A 63 8.96 -0.06 2.51
N SER A 64 10.10 -0.17 3.19
CA SER A 64 11.42 0.01 2.57
C SER A 64 12.21 -1.29 2.66
N PHE A 65 13.14 -1.48 1.72
CA PHE A 65 13.94 -2.69 1.67
C PHE A 65 15.25 -2.42 0.92
N ASP A 66 16.21 -3.33 1.08
CA ASP A 66 17.49 -3.23 0.37
C ASP A 66 17.40 -4.02 -0.93
N VAL A 67 17.97 -3.47 -1.99
CA VAL A 67 18.17 -4.21 -3.23
C VAL A 67 19.47 -5.00 -3.08
N PRO A 68 19.52 -6.29 -3.47
CA PRO A 68 20.75 -7.06 -3.35
C PRO A 68 21.92 -6.41 -4.09
N ALA A 69 23.10 -6.54 -3.53
CA ALA A 69 24.30 -5.96 -4.12
C ALA A 69 24.52 -6.49 -5.53
N GLY A 70 24.87 -5.60 -6.45
CA GLY A 70 25.16 -5.98 -7.82
C GLY A 70 23.92 -6.21 -8.69
N VAL A 71 22.74 -5.98 -8.16
CA VAL A 71 21.50 -6.15 -8.91
C VAL A 71 21.01 -4.79 -9.37
N ASP A 72 20.62 -4.68 -10.63
CA ASP A 72 20.04 -3.46 -11.16
C ASP A 72 18.71 -3.16 -10.47
N HIS A 73 18.54 -1.94 -9.98
CA HIS A 73 17.37 -1.58 -9.20
C HIS A 73 16.08 -1.72 -10.01
N GLU A 74 16.06 -1.19 -11.23
CA GLU A 74 14.85 -1.25 -12.05
C GLU A 74 14.47 -2.69 -12.39
N ALA A 75 15.47 -3.52 -12.68
CA ALA A 75 15.23 -4.92 -12.96
C ALA A 75 14.68 -5.64 -11.73
N TYR A 76 15.19 -5.28 -10.56
CA TYR A 76 14.72 -5.89 -9.31
C TYR A 76 13.26 -5.51 -9.04
N PHE A 77 12.90 -4.23 -9.24
CA PHE A 77 11.51 -3.80 -9.05
C PHE A 77 10.58 -4.51 -10.02
N GLU A 78 11.01 -4.69 -11.25
CA GLU A 78 10.22 -5.44 -12.22
C GLU A 78 10.06 -6.89 -11.78
N GLN A 79 11.10 -7.49 -11.22
CA GLN A 79 11.05 -8.85 -10.74
C GLN A 79 10.05 -9.01 -9.59
N ILE A 80 9.97 -8.02 -8.70
CA ILE A 80 8.98 -8.03 -7.64
C ILE A 80 7.58 -8.04 -8.24
N ALA A 81 7.33 -7.17 -9.22
CA ALA A 81 6.02 -7.10 -9.86
C ALA A 81 5.65 -8.41 -10.53
N ILE A 82 6.59 -9.03 -11.24
CA ILE A 82 6.36 -10.31 -11.92
C ILE A 82 6.06 -11.41 -10.89
N THR A 83 6.82 -11.44 -9.79
CA THR A 83 6.61 -12.42 -8.74
C THR A 83 5.21 -12.29 -8.14
N MET A 84 4.78 -11.07 -7.87
CA MET A 84 3.47 -10.86 -7.28
C MET A 84 2.35 -11.14 -8.28
N ALA A 85 2.57 -10.92 -9.58
CA ALA A 85 1.58 -11.29 -10.59
C ALA A 85 1.29 -12.78 -10.56
N ALA A 86 2.30 -13.60 -10.28
CA ALA A 86 2.13 -15.04 -10.16
C ALA A 86 1.35 -15.42 -8.88
N HIS A 87 1.13 -14.47 -7.98
CA HIS A 87 0.43 -14.69 -6.73
C HIS A 87 -0.87 -13.88 -6.62
N GLY A 88 -1.47 -13.58 -7.77
CA GLY A 88 -2.81 -13.00 -7.78
C GLY A 88 -2.89 -11.49 -7.95
N TRP A 89 -1.75 -10.82 -8.08
CA TRP A 89 -1.77 -9.38 -8.33
C TRP A 89 -1.90 -9.09 -9.81
N SER A 90 -2.60 -8.00 -10.12
CA SER A 90 -2.78 -7.54 -11.50
C SER A 90 -1.80 -6.42 -11.79
N ASP A 91 -1.39 -6.33 -13.06
CA ASP A 91 -0.48 -5.29 -13.51
C ASP A 91 -1.20 -3.95 -13.57
N GLY A 92 -0.48 -2.89 -13.22
CA GLY A 92 -1.00 -1.55 -13.30
C GLY A 92 -1.86 -1.14 -12.10
N PRO A 93 -2.34 0.11 -12.12
CA PRO A 93 -3.18 0.61 -11.03
C PRO A 93 -4.63 0.15 -11.19
N PRO A 94 -5.41 0.24 -10.09
CA PRO A 94 -6.87 0.06 -10.22
C PRO A 94 -7.42 1.13 -11.16
N PRO A 95 -8.61 0.89 -11.75
CA PRO A 95 -9.21 1.86 -12.65
C PRO A 95 -9.33 3.25 -12.03
N GLY A 96 -9.02 4.27 -12.79
CA GLY A 96 -9.18 5.65 -12.36
C GLY A 96 -7.97 6.26 -11.68
N LEU A 97 -6.94 5.50 -11.40
CA LEU A 97 -5.73 6.00 -10.75
C LEU A 97 -4.57 6.03 -11.74
N ARG A 98 -3.67 7.01 -11.57
CA ARG A 98 -2.53 7.17 -12.48
C ARG A 98 -1.27 7.53 -11.70
N PRO A 99 -0.81 6.66 -10.80
CA PRO A 99 0.41 6.94 -10.05
C PRO A 99 1.66 6.79 -10.91
N PHE A 100 2.75 7.36 -10.44
CA PHE A 100 4.04 7.14 -11.06
C PHE A 100 4.69 5.90 -10.48
N GLY A 101 5.54 5.25 -11.28
CA GLY A 101 6.31 4.10 -10.83
C GLY A 101 5.75 2.79 -11.35
N ARG A 102 6.34 1.71 -10.87
CA ARG A 102 5.88 0.38 -11.23
C ARG A 102 4.75 -0.01 -10.30
N VAL A 103 3.56 -0.19 -10.86
CA VAL A 103 2.34 -0.32 -10.06
C VAL A 103 1.69 -1.66 -10.29
N ILE A 104 1.23 -2.29 -9.21
CA ILE A 104 0.40 -3.48 -9.26
C ILE A 104 -0.78 -3.26 -8.32
N HIS A 105 -1.82 -4.07 -8.48
CA HIS A 105 -2.96 -3.98 -7.58
C HIS A 105 -3.61 -5.34 -7.36
N GLU A 106 -4.27 -5.46 -6.22
CA GLU A 106 -5.09 -6.63 -5.93
C GLU A 106 -6.37 -6.10 -5.30
N GLY A 107 -7.52 -6.32 -5.96
CA GLY A 107 -8.75 -5.71 -5.52
C GLY A 107 -8.60 -4.19 -5.52
N GLY A 108 -9.00 -3.57 -4.43
CA GLY A 108 -8.87 -2.12 -4.26
C GLY A 108 -7.56 -1.65 -3.67
N VAL A 109 -6.61 -2.56 -3.44
CA VAL A 109 -5.32 -2.22 -2.85
C VAL A 109 -4.30 -2.02 -3.96
N MET A 110 -3.58 -0.90 -3.91
CA MET A 110 -2.55 -0.56 -4.88
C MET A 110 -1.19 -0.58 -4.22
N ALA A 111 -0.20 -1.11 -4.94
CA ALA A 111 1.19 -1.09 -4.48
C ALA A 111 2.06 -0.43 -5.54
N VAL A 112 2.84 0.56 -5.13
CA VAL A 112 3.78 1.27 -6.01
C VAL A 112 5.19 0.88 -5.59
N ILE A 113 5.93 0.29 -6.52
CA ILE A 113 7.27 -0.25 -6.28
C ILE A 113 8.28 0.68 -6.93
N GLY A 114 9.29 1.09 -6.20
CA GLY A 114 10.29 1.99 -6.75
C GLY A 114 11.39 2.33 -5.78
N LYS A 115 12.11 3.40 -6.09
CA LYS A 115 13.17 3.87 -5.22
C LYS A 115 12.59 4.44 -3.94
N SER A 116 13.36 4.33 -2.88
CA SER A 116 12.95 4.79 -1.57
C SER A 116 13.42 6.23 -1.36
N PRO A 117 12.52 7.21 -1.49
CA PRO A 117 12.94 8.60 -1.31
C PRO A 117 13.25 8.88 0.16
N GLY A 118 14.33 9.60 0.40
CA GLY A 118 14.63 10.10 1.73
C GLY A 118 15.05 9.06 2.75
N THR A 119 15.38 7.84 2.34
CA THR A 119 15.84 6.80 3.27
C THR A 119 17.18 6.27 2.81
N ARG A 120 17.79 5.42 3.65
CA ARG A 120 19.05 4.78 3.27
C ARG A 120 18.83 3.51 2.47
N LYS A 121 17.59 3.05 2.39
CA LYS A 121 17.29 1.82 1.68
C LYS A 121 17.08 2.11 0.21
N ASP A 122 17.31 1.12 -0.61
CA ASP A 122 17.31 1.30 -2.05
C ASP A 122 15.94 1.25 -2.67
N GLY A 123 15.01 0.55 -2.03
CA GLY A 123 13.69 0.37 -2.62
C GLY A 123 12.57 0.61 -1.64
N SER A 124 11.37 0.80 -2.20
CA SER A 124 10.17 0.96 -1.40
C SER A 124 8.97 0.35 -2.10
N VAL A 125 7.99 -0.04 -1.30
CA VAL A 125 6.66 -0.38 -1.78
C VAL A 125 5.69 0.45 -0.94
N GLU A 126 4.90 1.28 -1.62
CA GLU A 126 3.86 2.06 -0.98
C GLU A 126 2.53 1.40 -1.27
N LEU A 127 1.84 0.97 -0.21
CA LEU A 127 0.53 0.36 -0.37
C LEU A 127 -0.55 1.33 0.07
N SER A 128 -1.63 1.40 -0.70
CA SER A 128 -2.79 2.21 -0.38
C SER A 128 -4.03 1.35 -0.45
N GLY A 129 -4.86 1.44 0.58
CA GLY A 129 -6.11 0.70 0.60
C GLY A 129 -7.28 1.51 0.07
N GLU A 130 -8.46 1.03 0.32
CA GLU A 130 -9.69 1.66 -0.15
C GLU A 130 -10.16 2.74 0.82
N CYS A 131 -10.87 3.72 0.29
CA CYS A 131 -11.41 4.84 1.06
C CYS A 131 -12.71 4.43 1.73
N ARG A 132 -12.61 3.59 2.76
CA ARG A 132 -13.79 2.99 3.37
C ARG A 132 -13.84 3.09 4.89
N ASN A 133 -12.90 3.81 5.51
CA ASN A 133 -12.91 3.99 6.95
C ASN A 133 -13.51 5.34 7.30
N MET A 134 -14.64 5.32 8.02
CA MET A 134 -15.39 6.53 8.33
C MET A 134 -15.02 7.16 9.67
N ASN A 135 -14.06 6.58 10.38
CA ASN A 135 -13.59 7.19 11.62
C ASN A 135 -12.64 8.33 11.31
N ASP A 136 -12.64 9.32 12.17
CA ASP A 136 -11.78 10.49 11.97
C ASP A 136 -10.37 10.18 12.48
N HIS A 137 -9.40 10.22 11.59
CA HIS A 137 -8.01 9.92 11.92
C HIS A 137 -7.09 11.11 11.69
N HIS A 138 -7.62 12.33 11.59
CA HIS A 138 -6.77 13.46 11.24
C HIS A 138 -5.69 13.76 12.29
N GLN A 139 -5.85 13.26 13.51
CA GLN A 139 -4.82 13.40 14.53
C GLN A 139 -4.15 12.08 14.88
N SER A 140 -4.44 11.04 14.13
CA SER A 140 -3.83 9.74 14.37
C SER A 140 -2.38 9.75 13.90
N GLY A 141 -1.48 9.20 14.70
CA GLY A 141 -0.08 9.12 14.34
C GLY A 141 0.21 7.93 13.42
N ARG A 142 1.47 7.73 13.17
CA ARG A 142 1.95 6.61 12.36
C ARG A 142 2.46 5.51 13.28
N ASP A 143 2.25 4.27 12.87
CA ASP A 143 2.65 3.10 13.64
C ASP A 143 3.84 2.41 12.98
N GLU A 144 4.87 2.15 13.77
CA GLU A 144 6.00 1.36 13.31
C GLU A 144 5.57 -0.10 13.24
N ILE A 145 5.66 -0.70 12.07
CA ILE A 145 5.18 -2.07 11.87
C ILE A 145 6.28 -3.01 11.35
N THR A 146 7.54 -2.62 11.48
CA THR A 146 8.66 -3.42 10.98
C THR A 146 8.62 -4.86 11.52
N GLY A 147 8.32 -5.02 12.80
CA GLY A 147 8.22 -6.35 13.40
C GLY A 147 7.14 -7.20 12.76
N GLU A 148 5.99 -6.59 12.46
CA GLU A 148 4.90 -7.31 11.81
C GLU A 148 5.28 -7.72 10.39
N LEU A 149 5.99 -6.85 9.67
CA LEU A 149 6.37 -7.14 8.28
C LEU A 149 7.40 -8.27 8.17
N ARG A 150 8.13 -8.53 9.25
CA ARG A 150 9.18 -9.56 9.26
C ARG A 150 8.72 -10.91 9.78
N GLN A 151 7.46 -11.01 10.12
CA GLN A 151 6.91 -12.29 10.62
C GLN A 151 6.79 -13.33 9.51
#